data_ba67024b5264af93997783a8c9e6a1e7
#
_entry.id   ba67024b5264af93997783a8c9e6a1e7
#
_cell.length_a   1.000
_cell.length_b   1.000
_cell.length_c   1.000
_cell.angle_alpha   90.00
_cell.angle_beta   90.00
_cell.angle_gamma   90.00
#
_symmetry.space_group_name_H-M   'P 1'
#
loop_
_entity.id
_entity.type
_entity.pdbx_description
1 polymer ?
#
loop_
_entity_poly.entity_id
_entity_poly.type
_entity_poly.pdbx_seq_one_letter_code
_entity_poly.pdbx_strand_id
1 'polypeptide(L)'
;MNIFYNKGLWMSDSNSIFELVSKNKVYIIAEAGVNHNGKLEKALELIDVAHAAGADAVKFQLFNVKEQVSKGANNAPYQRKGSGKKSMIDMAKSYDFPWEKHKILVAHCNEVGIKYMSSCFSKNAV
;
A
#
# COMPACT_ATOMS: atom_id res chain seq x y z
N MET A 1 -19.36 4.65 -12.85
CA MET A 1 -17.90 4.64 -13.09
C MET A 1 -17.38 3.28 -12.63
N ASN A 2 -17.16 2.38 -13.60
CA ASN A 2 -16.73 1.02 -13.30
C ASN A 2 -15.25 1.03 -12.94
N ILE A 3 -14.94 0.84 -11.68
CA ILE A 3 -13.58 0.56 -11.23
C ILE A 3 -13.32 -0.90 -11.61
N PHE A 4 -12.38 -1.12 -12.49
CA PHE A 4 -12.05 -2.42 -13.06
C PHE A 4 -11.64 -3.41 -11.98
N TYR A 5 -12.47 -4.43 -11.82
CA TYR A 5 -12.17 -5.60 -11.01
C TYR A 5 -11.55 -6.66 -11.90
N ASN A 6 -10.30 -6.96 -11.70
CA ASN A 6 -9.73 -8.17 -12.28
C ASN A 6 -10.33 -9.36 -11.53
N LYS A 7 -11.10 -10.18 -12.26
CA LYS A 7 -11.85 -11.33 -11.71
C LYS A 7 -10.89 -12.29 -11.03
N GLY A 8 -10.84 -12.24 -9.72
CA GLY A 8 -10.18 -13.30 -8.96
C GLY A 8 -9.58 -12.94 -7.60
N LEU A 9 -9.41 -11.65 -7.26
CA LEU A 9 -8.70 -11.33 -6.01
C LEU A 9 -9.32 -10.21 -5.15
N TRP A 10 -10.45 -9.61 -5.56
CA TRP A 10 -10.92 -8.39 -4.93
C TRP A 10 -12.37 -8.49 -4.50
N MET A 11 -12.58 -8.42 -3.20
CA MET A 11 -13.85 -8.21 -2.50
C MET A 11 -14.96 -9.23 -2.81
N SER A 12 -14.93 -10.39 -2.14
CA SER A 12 -16.17 -10.99 -1.70
C SER A 12 -16.64 -10.16 -0.51
N ASP A 13 -17.71 -9.48 -0.67
CA ASP A 13 -18.76 -9.11 0.26
C ASP A 13 -19.20 -7.65 0.17
N SER A 14 -20.49 -7.54 0.19
CA SER A 14 -21.45 -6.49 0.00
C SER A 14 -21.37 -5.24 0.89
N ASN A 15 -20.25 -4.96 1.54
CA ASN A 15 -20.04 -3.72 2.25
C ASN A 15 -19.09 -2.80 1.45
N SER A 16 -19.60 -2.21 0.37
CA SER A 16 -18.85 -1.19 -0.33
C SER A 16 -18.59 0.01 0.60
N ILE A 17 -17.47 0.71 0.40
CA ILE A 17 -17.18 1.98 1.11
C ILE A 17 -18.39 2.92 1.07
N PHE A 18 -19.14 2.94 -0.03
CA PHE A 18 -20.37 3.74 -0.18
C PHE A 18 -21.47 3.34 0.78
N GLU A 19 -21.62 2.07 1.10
CA GLU A 19 -22.62 1.57 2.04
C GLU A 19 -22.28 1.95 3.50
N LEU A 20 -21.00 1.95 3.84
CA LEU A 20 -20.51 2.39 5.15
C LEU A 20 -20.63 3.90 5.32
N VAL A 21 -20.31 4.68 4.30
CA VAL A 21 -20.46 6.15 4.30
C VAL A 21 -21.93 6.55 4.36
N SER A 22 -22.84 5.83 3.70
CA SER A 22 -24.29 6.09 3.74
C SER A 22 -24.91 5.89 5.13
N LYS A 23 -24.23 5.16 6.03
CA LYS A 23 -24.67 4.94 7.42
C LYS A 23 -24.12 5.98 8.42
N ASN A 24 -23.60 7.11 7.97
CA ASN A 24 -22.97 8.15 8.80
C ASN A 24 -21.83 7.63 9.70
N LYS A 25 -21.12 6.61 9.26
CA LYS A 25 -19.93 6.09 9.95
C LYS A 25 -18.66 6.69 9.34
N VAL A 26 -17.72 7.08 10.20
CA VAL A 26 -16.37 7.44 9.77
C VAL A 26 -15.63 6.17 9.36
N TYR A 27 -15.06 6.16 8.15
CA TYR A 27 -14.23 5.06 7.65
C TYR A 27 -12.76 5.40 7.89
N ILE A 28 -12.08 4.61 8.70
CA ILE A 28 -10.71 4.85 9.12
C ILE A 28 -9.76 4.01 8.27
N ILE A 29 -8.87 4.67 7.55
CA ILE A 29 -7.84 4.04 6.73
C ILE A 29 -6.48 4.26 7.40
N ALA A 30 -5.85 3.19 7.86
CA ALA A 30 -4.49 3.22 8.36
C ALA A 30 -3.49 3.28 7.18
N GLU A 31 -2.70 4.35 7.09
CA GLU A 31 -1.69 4.50 6.04
C GLU A 31 -0.38 3.79 6.42
N ALA A 32 -0.19 2.59 5.91
CA ALA A 32 1.07 1.85 6.04
C ALA A 32 2.13 2.33 5.04
N GLY A 33 1.70 2.76 3.85
CA GLY A 33 2.56 3.32 2.82
C GLY A 33 3.72 2.41 2.47
N VAL A 34 4.96 2.91 2.65
CA VAL A 34 6.22 2.18 2.46
C VAL A 34 6.98 1.93 3.77
N ASN A 35 6.32 2.09 4.92
CA ASN A 35 6.95 1.96 6.25
C ASN A 35 7.45 0.54 6.56
N HIS A 36 7.07 -0.44 5.73
CA HIS A 36 7.63 -1.80 5.78
C HIS A 36 9.12 -1.87 5.37
N ASN A 37 9.68 -0.82 4.73
CA ASN A 37 11.08 -0.77 4.29
C ASN A 37 11.49 -2.00 3.46
N GLY A 38 10.63 -2.49 2.55
CA GLY A 38 10.86 -3.66 1.70
C GLY A 38 10.76 -5.02 2.40
N LYS A 39 10.49 -5.05 3.72
CA LYS A 39 10.42 -6.27 4.53
C LYS A 39 8.98 -6.76 4.66
N LEU A 40 8.75 -8.03 4.30
CA LEU A 40 7.42 -8.65 4.35
C LEU A 40 6.91 -8.74 5.80
N GLU A 41 7.76 -9.16 6.73
CA GLU A 41 7.41 -9.33 8.14
C GLU A 41 6.89 -8.01 8.74
N LYS A 42 7.57 -6.89 8.41
CA LYS A 42 7.11 -5.56 8.83
C LYS A 42 5.79 -5.16 8.21
N ALA A 43 5.55 -5.53 6.96
CA ALA A 43 4.28 -5.23 6.31
C ALA A 43 3.12 -6.01 6.96
N LEU A 44 3.33 -7.27 7.33
CA LEU A 44 2.35 -8.06 8.07
C LEU A 44 2.09 -7.47 9.46
N GLU A 45 3.14 -7.09 10.20
CA GLU A 45 3.02 -6.42 11.50
C GLU A 45 2.20 -5.11 11.41
N LEU A 46 2.39 -4.32 10.34
CA LEU A 46 1.61 -3.10 10.12
C LEU A 46 0.12 -3.40 9.91
N ILE A 47 -0.23 -4.50 9.26
CA ILE A 47 -1.62 -4.96 9.11
C ILE A 47 -2.20 -5.31 10.49
N ASP A 48 -1.48 -6.11 11.28
CA ASP A 48 -1.92 -6.54 12.60
C ASP A 48 -2.16 -5.36 13.55
N VAL A 49 -1.24 -4.37 13.53
CA VAL A 49 -1.35 -3.14 14.32
C VAL A 49 -2.53 -2.29 13.86
N ALA A 50 -2.76 -2.15 12.55
CA ALA A 50 -3.89 -1.41 12.00
C ALA A 50 -5.23 -2.06 12.40
N HIS A 51 -5.31 -3.40 12.31
CA HIS A 51 -6.48 -4.16 12.74
C HIS A 51 -6.73 -4.00 14.24
N ALA A 52 -5.70 -4.18 15.08
CA ALA A 52 -5.81 -4.05 16.54
C ALA A 52 -6.19 -2.63 16.97
N ALA A 53 -5.81 -1.60 16.21
CA ALA A 53 -6.21 -0.21 16.42
C ALA A 53 -7.64 0.10 15.97
N GLY A 54 -8.37 -0.86 15.38
CA GLY A 54 -9.75 -0.69 14.93
C GLY A 54 -9.89 0.06 13.61
N ALA A 55 -8.86 0.10 12.76
CA ALA A 55 -8.97 0.65 11.42
C ALA A 55 -9.84 -0.24 10.53
N ASP A 56 -10.62 0.38 9.63
CA ASP A 56 -11.48 -0.33 8.67
C ASP A 56 -10.66 -0.88 7.49
N ALA A 57 -9.57 -0.20 7.16
CA ALA A 57 -8.66 -0.60 6.08
C ALA A 57 -7.21 -0.23 6.41
N VAL A 58 -6.29 -0.96 5.80
CA VAL A 58 -4.87 -0.62 5.75
C VAL A 58 -4.46 -0.32 4.31
N LYS A 59 -3.74 0.79 4.09
CA LYS A 59 -3.34 1.23 2.74
C LYS A 59 -1.84 1.20 2.56
N PHE A 60 -1.40 0.49 1.53
CA PHE A 60 -0.02 0.41 1.06
C PHE A 60 0.18 1.20 -0.23
N GLN A 61 1.42 1.24 -0.71
CA GLN A 61 1.77 1.82 -2.00
C GLN A 61 2.29 0.72 -2.93
N LEU A 62 1.73 0.65 -4.13
CA LEU A 62 2.15 -0.28 -5.18
C LEU A 62 2.75 0.52 -6.33
N PHE A 63 4.03 0.34 -6.56
CA PHE A 63 4.76 1.01 -7.63
C PHE A 63 5.89 0.12 -8.17
N ASN A 64 6.28 0.42 -9.40
CA ASN A 64 7.46 -0.16 -10.00
C ASN A 64 8.57 0.90 -10.03
N VAL A 65 9.66 0.65 -9.33
CA VAL A 65 10.79 1.58 -9.23
C VAL A 65 11.33 1.98 -10.60
N LYS A 66 11.37 1.04 -11.55
CA LYS A 66 11.88 1.29 -12.91
C LYS A 66 10.99 2.25 -13.71
N GLU A 67 9.70 2.30 -13.40
CA GLU A 67 8.72 3.14 -14.10
C GLU A 67 8.60 4.53 -13.46
N GLN A 68 8.92 4.67 -12.18
CA GLN A 68 8.68 5.89 -11.43
C GLN A 68 9.87 6.84 -11.34
N VAL A 69 11.09 6.31 -11.42
CA VAL A 69 12.28 7.12 -11.22
C VAL A 69 12.99 7.32 -12.54
N SER A 70 12.98 8.55 -13.05
CA SER A 70 13.77 8.91 -14.23
C SER A 70 15.26 8.79 -13.94
N LYS A 71 16.02 8.30 -14.90
CA LYS A 71 17.49 8.25 -14.81
C LYS A 71 18.02 9.67 -14.57
N GLY A 72 18.79 9.85 -13.49
CA GLY A 72 19.35 11.15 -13.13
C GLY A 72 18.52 12.00 -12.16
N ALA A 73 17.37 11.54 -11.70
CA ALA A 73 16.62 12.23 -10.66
C ALA A 73 17.42 12.29 -9.35
N ASN A 74 17.52 13.49 -8.78
CA ASN A 74 18.20 13.74 -7.51
C ASN A 74 17.17 13.89 -6.38
N ASN A 75 17.58 13.50 -5.16
CA ASN A 75 16.77 13.69 -3.97
C ASN A 75 16.50 15.19 -3.73
N ALA A 76 15.30 15.51 -3.29
CA ALA A 76 14.97 16.83 -2.80
C ALA A 76 15.82 17.19 -1.57
N PRO A 77 16.09 18.50 -1.30
CA PRO A 77 16.96 18.91 -0.21
C PRO A 77 16.61 18.33 1.16
N TYR A 78 15.32 18.20 1.48
CA TYR A 78 14.85 17.62 2.74
C TYR A 78 15.09 16.12 2.83
N GLN A 79 15.06 15.39 1.70
CA GLN A 79 15.33 13.96 1.65
C GLN A 79 16.82 13.66 1.83
N ARG A 80 17.72 14.56 1.41
CA ARG A 80 19.17 14.42 1.60
C ARG A 80 19.58 14.43 3.07
N LYS A 81 18.86 15.16 3.92
CA LYS A 81 19.14 15.23 5.36
C LYS A 81 18.84 13.91 6.09
N GLY A 82 17.86 13.13 5.61
CA GLY A 82 17.45 11.88 6.24
C GLY A 82 18.08 10.62 5.66
N SER A 83 18.50 10.64 4.38
CA SER A 83 18.97 9.47 3.63
C SER A 83 20.48 9.47 3.32
N GLY A 84 21.20 10.50 3.75
CA GLY A 84 22.62 10.67 3.39
C GLY A 84 22.80 10.95 1.90
N LYS A 85 23.85 10.36 1.28
CA LYS A 85 24.18 10.55 -0.15
C LYS A 85 23.43 9.58 -1.08
N LYS A 86 22.42 8.84 -0.61
CA LYS A 86 21.67 7.89 -1.47
C LYS A 86 20.90 8.64 -2.54
N SER A 87 20.94 8.12 -3.76
CA SER A 87 20.14 8.64 -4.86
C SER A 87 18.65 8.33 -4.64
N MET A 88 17.75 9.08 -5.31
CA MET A 88 16.32 8.78 -5.29
C MET A 88 16.02 7.35 -5.75
N ILE A 89 16.81 6.83 -6.70
CA ILE A 89 16.70 5.45 -7.19
C ILE A 89 17.06 4.46 -6.08
N ASP A 90 18.14 4.71 -5.31
CA ASP A 90 18.54 3.82 -4.22
C ASP A 90 17.54 3.84 -3.08
N MET A 91 16.94 4.99 -2.80
CA MET A 91 15.83 5.08 -1.85
C MET A 91 14.62 4.28 -2.34
N ALA A 92 14.19 4.49 -3.59
CA ALA A 92 13.04 3.78 -4.14
C ALA A 92 13.26 2.25 -4.16
N LYS A 93 14.48 1.80 -4.51
CA LYS A 93 14.84 0.37 -4.44
C LYS A 93 14.77 -0.20 -3.01
N SER A 94 15.08 0.59 -1.99
CA SER A 94 15.00 0.12 -0.60
C SER A 94 13.56 -0.10 -0.12
N TYR A 95 12.58 0.47 -0.81
CA TYR A 95 11.15 0.30 -0.56
C TYR A 95 10.47 -0.62 -1.57
N ASP A 96 11.24 -1.21 -2.50
CA ASP A 96 10.69 -2.09 -3.53
C ASP A 96 9.95 -3.27 -2.90
N PHE A 97 8.70 -3.40 -3.29
CA PHE A 97 7.81 -4.41 -2.74
C PHE A 97 7.01 -5.03 -3.88
N PRO A 98 7.50 -6.14 -4.46
CA PRO A 98 6.93 -6.72 -5.66
C PRO A 98 5.51 -7.23 -5.45
N TRP A 99 4.77 -7.33 -6.54
CA TRP A 99 3.36 -7.73 -6.57
C TRP A 99 3.08 -9.03 -5.81
N GLU A 100 3.99 -10.00 -5.88
CA GLU A 100 3.85 -11.29 -5.18
C GLU A 100 3.75 -11.11 -3.66
N LYS A 101 4.47 -10.15 -3.10
CA LYS A 101 4.37 -9.81 -1.69
C LYS A 101 3.03 -9.14 -1.36
N HIS A 102 2.50 -8.30 -2.24
CA HIS A 102 1.17 -7.70 -2.04
C HIS A 102 0.06 -8.75 -2.00
N LYS A 103 0.16 -9.84 -2.78
CA LYS A 103 -0.78 -10.96 -2.68
C LYS A 103 -0.79 -11.60 -1.29
N ILE A 104 0.38 -11.71 -0.65
CA ILE A 104 0.49 -12.22 0.72
C ILE A 104 -0.18 -11.25 1.69
N LEU A 105 0.00 -9.94 1.51
CA LEU A 105 -0.66 -8.94 2.36
C LEU A 105 -2.19 -9.00 2.23
N VAL A 106 -2.71 -9.17 1.01
CA VAL A 106 -4.15 -9.33 0.77
C VAL A 106 -4.68 -10.57 1.49
N ALA A 107 -3.99 -11.71 1.38
CA ALA A 107 -4.38 -12.93 2.07
C ALA A 107 -4.40 -12.73 3.60
N HIS A 108 -3.37 -12.11 4.16
CA HIS A 108 -3.30 -11.81 5.60
C HIS A 108 -4.39 -10.83 6.05
N CYS A 109 -4.66 -9.77 5.28
CA CYS A 109 -5.76 -8.86 5.56
C CYS A 109 -7.11 -9.58 5.62
N ASN A 110 -7.36 -10.51 4.69
CA ASN A 110 -8.58 -11.32 4.70
C ASN A 110 -8.66 -12.25 5.93
N GLU A 111 -7.54 -12.81 6.34
CA GLU A 111 -7.44 -13.68 7.52
C GLU A 111 -7.76 -12.94 8.82
N VAL A 112 -7.18 -11.74 9.00
CA VAL A 112 -7.39 -10.94 10.22
C VAL A 112 -8.66 -10.10 10.18
N GLY A 113 -9.31 -9.95 9.02
CA GLY A 113 -10.59 -9.26 8.88
C GLY A 113 -10.50 -7.74 8.67
N ILE A 114 -9.38 -7.22 8.11
CA ILE A 114 -9.21 -5.82 7.73
C ILE A 114 -9.21 -5.67 6.21
N LYS A 115 -9.71 -4.56 5.67
CA LYS A 115 -9.68 -4.32 4.21
C LYS A 115 -8.28 -3.91 3.76
N TYR A 116 -7.78 -4.56 2.69
CA TYR A 116 -6.57 -4.13 2.00
C TYR A 116 -6.88 -3.03 1.00
N MET A 117 -6.05 -1.99 0.96
CA MET A 117 -6.07 -0.94 -0.04
C MET A 117 -4.66 -0.67 -0.57
N SER A 118 -4.57 -0.15 -1.79
CA SER A 118 -3.31 0.27 -2.38
C SER A 118 -3.46 1.52 -3.24
N SER A 119 -2.47 2.41 -3.16
CA SER A 119 -2.28 3.47 -4.15
C SER A 119 -1.40 2.93 -5.27
N CYS A 120 -1.92 2.87 -6.49
CA CYS A 120 -1.22 2.38 -7.67
C CYS A 120 -0.58 3.54 -8.42
N PHE A 121 0.74 3.54 -8.57
CA PHE A 121 1.49 4.63 -9.18
C PHE A 121 2.03 4.31 -10.59
N SER A 122 1.71 3.15 -11.15
CA SER A 122 2.09 2.78 -12.51
C SER A 122 0.94 2.14 -13.26
N LYS A 123 1.00 2.17 -14.60
CA LYS A 123 -0.04 1.53 -15.45
C LYS A 123 -0.13 0.02 -15.26
N ASN A 124 0.98 -0.62 -14.91
CA ASN A 124 1.05 -2.07 -14.69
C ASN A 124 0.69 -2.48 -13.27
N ALA A 125 0.38 -1.50 -12.40
CA ALA A 125 -0.04 -1.72 -11.02
C ALA A 125 -1.57 -1.70 -10.84
N VAL A 126 -2.31 -1.51 -11.94
CA VAL A 126 -3.78 -1.44 -11.96
C VAL A 126 -4.38 -2.73 -12.47
#